data_ea17db5ac5b30bb2239de5f2033c8016
#
_entry.id   ea17db5ac5b30bb2239de5f2033c8016
#
_cell.length_a   1.000
_cell.length_b   1.000
_cell.length_c   1.000
_cell.angle_alpha   90.00
_cell.angle_beta   90.00
_cell.angle_gamma   90.00
#
_symmetry.space_group_name_H-M   'P 1'
#
loop_
_entity.id
_entity.type
_entity.pdbx_description
1 polymer ?
#
loop_
_entity_poly.entity_id
_entity_poly.type
_entity_poly.pdbx_seq_one_letter_code
_entity_poly.pdbx_strand_id
1 'polypeptide(L)'
;MTAFALTLDRVTHTLPDGRVLFSELSAAFDGAPTGLVGRNGVGKSVLARLLSGELTPTSGRIQRSGPVHLLAQHSGVPAGRIADLAGVGPVLDALHRIEAGSVDPDDFARVGERWDLREQLQTQWHLLGLPALDPLLPAATLSGGQAVQVALAGAFLSGAEGLILDEPSNHLDAAHRERLIAALQRWHGGLIVISHDRTLLRHMTRIVELSPGGLRQYGGNYDLYAEQKQDERRSADAQLALRKRERRQQQTELRDQREKMAHRQARATREARTANQAPILLGGMKNRSEHSAGRWQTQQSERRTELDARVREAAGEVEQAIEIALLAPVISRPGPQRVAELVAAGLPWVQAPWKTLDLTLQRGQRIGVQGRNGSGKSTLLRLLAGTLAPVSGHVEVAASVALLDQSLTMLPGDDSALSLLQRAHPLASEGTLRTQLALLGLDAERSLRPLATLSGGERLKAALASVLYAQTPPQLLLLDEPGNHLDLPSLTALEQMLSQYTGTLMIVSHDSALLEAVGLTHALHAAEDGWRLTPV
;
A
#
# COMPACT_ATOMS: atom_id res chain seq x y z
N MET A 1 28.70 25.28 5.51
CA MET A 1 27.43 24.86 4.87
C MET A 1 26.41 24.72 5.99
N THR A 2 25.34 25.49 5.98
CA THR A 2 24.22 25.35 6.93
C THR A 2 23.57 24.00 6.67
N ALA A 3 23.38 23.20 7.73
CA ALA A 3 22.73 21.90 7.61
C ALA A 3 21.27 22.12 7.16
N PHE A 4 20.80 21.31 6.20
CA PHE A 4 19.39 21.33 5.79
C PHE A 4 18.47 21.07 6.99
N ALA A 5 17.45 21.91 7.14
CA ALA A 5 16.44 21.78 8.17
C ALA A 5 15.05 22.15 7.61
N LEU A 6 14.08 21.30 7.89
CA LEU A 6 12.68 21.53 7.54
C LEU A 6 11.83 21.18 8.78
N THR A 7 11.06 22.14 9.29
CA THR A 7 10.32 21.98 10.54
C THR A 7 8.84 22.32 10.33
N LEU A 8 7.98 21.44 10.84
CA LEU A 8 6.54 21.66 10.97
C LEU A 8 6.23 21.99 12.43
N ASP A 9 5.45 23.04 12.66
CA ASP A 9 4.94 23.43 13.97
C ASP A 9 3.42 23.54 13.93
N ARG A 10 2.74 22.59 14.56
CA ARG A 10 1.28 22.46 14.69
C ARG A 10 0.53 22.67 13.36
N VAL A 11 1.00 22.04 12.31
CA VAL A 11 0.44 22.16 10.98
C VAL A 11 -0.90 21.45 10.89
N THR A 12 -1.94 22.20 10.52
CA THR A 12 -3.27 21.68 10.20
C THR A 12 -3.57 21.97 8.72
N HIS A 13 -4.13 20.99 8.04
CA HIS A 13 -4.56 21.16 6.65
C HIS A 13 -5.95 20.56 6.44
N THR A 14 -6.84 21.41 5.89
CA THR A 14 -8.22 21.04 5.55
C THR A 14 -8.37 21.02 4.03
N LEU A 15 -8.96 19.98 3.50
CA LEU A 15 -9.24 19.83 2.08
C LEU A 15 -10.38 20.77 1.64
N PRO A 16 -10.52 21.05 0.33
CA PRO A 16 -11.57 21.93 -0.19
C PRO A 16 -13.01 21.46 0.14
N ASP A 17 -13.20 20.16 0.40
CA ASP A 17 -14.48 19.56 0.83
C ASP A 17 -14.79 19.76 2.32
N GLY A 18 -13.94 20.47 3.07
CA GLY A 18 -14.08 20.75 4.50
C GLY A 18 -13.54 19.64 5.41
N ARG A 19 -13.05 18.53 4.88
CA ARG A 19 -12.46 17.44 5.66
C ARG A 19 -11.07 17.82 6.14
N VAL A 20 -10.84 17.73 7.46
CA VAL A 20 -9.52 17.90 8.06
C VAL A 20 -8.67 16.67 7.75
N LEU A 21 -7.57 16.88 7.03
CA LEU A 21 -6.65 15.82 6.65
C LEU A 21 -5.57 15.62 7.73
N PHE A 22 -5.03 16.72 8.25
CA PHE A 22 -4.05 16.74 9.33
C PHE A 22 -4.47 17.72 10.40
N SER A 23 -4.22 17.38 11.66
CA SER A 23 -4.43 18.25 12.81
C SER A 23 -3.16 18.32 13.64
N GLU A 24 -2.64 19.53 13.80
CA GLU A 24 -1.51 19.87 14.69
C GLU A 24 -0.23 19.04 14.50
N LEU A 25 0.10 18.69 13.23
CA LEU A 25 1.32 17.94 12.93
C LEU A 25 2.56 18.75 13.30
N SER A 26 3.45 18.14 14.07
CA SER A 26 4.75 18.70 14.42
C SER A 26 5.84 17.67 14.16
N ALA A 27 6.87 18.07 13.41
CA ALA A 27 8.01 17.22 13.08
C ALA A 27 9.20 18.07 12.63
N ALA A 28 10.41 17.50 12.73
CA ALA A 28 11.63 18.11 12.20
C ALA A 28 12.35 17.09 11.30
N PHE A 29 12.74 17.55 10.12
CA PHE A 29 13.54 16.82 9.16
C PHE A 29 14.88 17.55 9.01
N ASP A 30 15.95 16.83 9.15
CA ASP A 30 17.33 17.27 8.94
C ASP A 30 17.88 16.71 7.60
N GLY A 31 19.19 16.79 7.40
CA GLY A 31 19.83 16.21 6.23
C GLY A 31 19.84 14.67 6.15
N ALA A 32 19.32 13.96 7.15
CA ALA A 32 19.30 12.51 7.14
C ALA A 32 18.27 11.95 6.15
N PRO A 33 18.65 10.99 5.28
CA PRO A 33 17.72 10.33 4.37
C PRO A 33 16.54 9.72 5.12
N THR A 34 15.33 10.22 4.83
CA THR A 34 14.10 9.86 5.55
C THR A 34 13.10 9.20 4.61
N GLY A 35 12.65 8.00 4.95
CA GLY A 35 11.51 7.35 4.31
C GLY A 35 10.20 7.80 4.96
N LEU A 36 9.25 8.31 4.17
CA LEU A 36 7.90 8.65 4.63
C LEU A 36 6.93 7.55 4.21
N VAL A 37 6.39 6.84 5.17
CA VAL A 37 5.46 5.73 4.96
C VAL A 37 4.08 6.04 5.56
N GLY A 38 3.08 5.24 5.25
CA GLY A 38 1.73 5.38 5.79
C GLY A 38 0.68 4.79 4.84
N ARG A 39 -0.54 4.61 5.30
CA ARG A 39 -1.63 4.02 4.50
C ARG A 39 -1.94 4.88 3.27
N ASN A 40 -2.49 4.23 2.23
CA ASN A 40 -2.97 4.96 1.06
C ASN A 40 -4.14 5.88 1.45
N GLY A 41 -4.13 7.09 0.88
CA GLY A 41 -5.13 8.10 1.17
C GLY A 41 -4.95 8.87 2.51
N VAL A 42 -3.91 8.57 3.31
CA VAL A 42 -3.63 9.28 4.56
C VAL A 42 -3.10 10.71 4.35
N GLY A 43 -2.72 11.04 3.11
CA GLY A 43 -2.28 12.40 2.75
C GLY A 43 -0.78 12.58 2.57
N LYS A 44 0.00 11.52 2.34
CA LYS A 44 1.46 11.61 2.12
C LYS A 44 1.85 12.61 1.04
N SER A 45 1.21 12.54 -0.14
CA SER A 45 1.48 13.46 -1.25
C SER A 45 1.05 14.90 -0.94
N VAL A 46 -0.04 15.09 -0.17
CA VAL A 46 -0.45 16.43 0.29
C VAL A 46 0.58 16.99 1.28
N LEU A 47 1.08 16.16 2.19
CA LEU A 47 2.16 16.55 3.10
C LEU A 47 3.42 16.92 2.31
N ALA A 48 3.81 16.15 1.29
CA ALA A 48 4.94 16.48 0.42
C ALA A 48 4.81 17.87 -0.23
N ARG A 49 3.62 18.20 -0.76
CA ARG A 49 3.33 19.50 -1.35
C ARG A 49 3.31 20.64 -0.33
N LEU A 50 2.92 20.38 0.91
CA LEU A 50 3.05 21.32 2.02
C LEU A 50 4.52 21.54 2.37
N LEU A 51 5.31 20.45 2.45
CA LEU A 51 6.75 20.50 2.77
C LEU A 51 7.56 21.20 1.67
N SER A 52 7.22 21.04 0.40
CA SER A 52 7.86 21.72 -0.73
C SER A 52 7.48 23.21 -0.81
N GLY A 53 6.31 23.59 -0.30
CA GLY A 53 5.76 24.94 -0.40
C GLY A 53 4.81 25.16 -1.57
N GLU A 54 4.45 24.10 -2.31
CA GLU A 54 3.42 24.16 -3.36
C GLU A 54 2.02 24.38 -2.78
N LEU A 55 1.80 23.93 -1.54
CA LEU A 55 0.58 24.18 -0.78
C LEU A 55 0.89 24.93 0.51
N THR A 56 -0.07 25.74 0.94
CA THR A 56 -0.03 26.42 2.24
C THR A 56 -0.89 25.66 3.25
N PRO A 57 -0.44 25.51 4.50
CA PRO A 57 -1.26 24.91 5.55
C PRO A 57 -2.44 25.82 5.92
N THR A 58 -3.54 25.24 6.40
CA THR A 58 -4.70 25.99 6.91
C THR A 58 -4.34 26.73 8.20
N SER A 59 -3.53 26.12 9.06
CA SER A 59 -2.96 26.73 10.27
C SER A 59 -1.63 26.07 10.62
N GLY A 60 -0.88 26.69 11.55
CA GLY A 60 0.48 26.26 11.88
C GLY A 60 1.52 26.87 10.93
N ARG A 61 2.76 26.39 11.04
CA ARG A 61 3.89 26.96 10.30
C ARG A 61 4.84 25.88 9.80
N ILE A 62 5.38 26.10 8.56
CA ILE A 62 6.44 25.28 7.99
C ILE A 62 7.65 26.17 7.72
N GLN A 63 8.79 25.81 8.31
CA GLN A 63 10.06 26.53 8.12
C GLN A 63 11.00 25.66 7.29
N ARG A 64 11.69 26.26 6.32
CA ARG A 64 12.67 25.63 5.44
C ARG A 64 13.96 26.44 5.51
N SER A 65 15.10 25.76 5.63
CA SER A 65 16.42 26.40 5.62
C SER A 65 16.82 26.86 4.21
N GLY A 66 16.32 26.20 3.19
CA GLY A 66 16.61 26.50 1.78
C GLY A 66 15.54 25.96 0.83
N PRO A 67 15.77 26.07 -0.48
CA PRO A 67 14.83 25.63 -1.50
C PRO A 67 14.66 24.11 -1.46
N VAL A 68 13.40 23.65 -1.57
CA VAL A 68 13.01 22.24 -1.59
C VAL A 68 12.36 21.92 -2.94
N HIS A 69 12.88 20.92 -3.62
CA HIS A 69 12.30 20.42 -4.87
C HIS A 69 11.44 19.19 -4.62
N LEU A 70 10.20 19.20 -5.13
CA LEU A 70 9.29 18.06 -5.09
C LEU A 70 9.24 17.39 -6.46
N LEU A 71 9.65 16.13 -6.50
CA LEU A 71 9.33 15.24 -7.61
C LEU A 71 8.02 14.52 -7.27
N ALA A 72 6.92 15.06 -7.80
CA ALA A 72 5.59 14.49 -7.60
C ALA A 72 5.42 13.18 -8.38
N GLN A 73 4.51 12.34 -7.92
CA GLN A 73 4.13 11.11 -8.62
C GLN A 73 3.57 11.46 -10.02
N HIS A 74 4.21 10.93 -11.07
CA HIS A 74 3.74 11.11 -12.44
C HIS A 74 2.71 10.04 -12.78
N SER A 75 1.49 10.48 -13.04
CA SER A 75 0.40 9.61 -13.50
C SER A 75 0.02 10.00 -14.93
N GLY A 76 0.39 9.18 -15.91
CA GLY A 76 0.02 9.38 -17.32
C GLY A 76 1.19 9.62 -18.26
N VAL A 77 0.86 9.91 -19.53
CA VAL A 77 1.85 10.22 -20.58
C VAL A 77 2.42 11.61 -20.30
N PRO A 78 3.77 11.77 -20.19
CA PRO A 78 4.36 13.07 -19.95
C PRO A 78 4.03 14.05 -21.07
N ALA A 79 3.59 15.25 -20.72
CA ALA A 79 3.35 16.33 -21.69
C ALA A 79 4.62 17.17 -21.91
N GLY A 80 4.71 17.84 -23.07
CA GLY A 80 5.83 18.70 -23.39
C GLY A 80 7.07 17.95 -23.86
N ARG A 81 8.22 18.61 -23.79
CA ARG A 81 9.53 18.09 -24.21
C ARG A 81 10.23 17.38 -23.04
N ILE A 82 11.24 16.59 -23.35
CA ILE A 82 12.13 15.96 -22.37
C ILE A 82 12.77 17.01 -21.44
N ALA A 83 13.18 18.16 -22.00
CA ALA A 83 13.70 19.29 -21.22
C ALA A 83 12.69 19.87 -20.24
N ASP A 84 11.42 19.92 -20.62
CA ASP A 84 10.35 20.45 -19.77
C ASP A 84 10.04 19.47 -18.61
N LEU A 85 10.07 18.16 -18.90
CA LEU A 85 9.95 17.12 -17.88
C LEU A 85 11.09 17.14 -16.86
N ALA A 86 12.32 17.46 -17.33
CA ALA A 86 13.48 17.66 -16.45
C ALA A 86 13.43 19.02 -15.71
N GLY A 87 12.44 19.90 -15.97
CA GLY A 87 12.36 21.22 -15.38
C GLY A 87 13.44 22.20 -15.83
N VAL A 88 14.18 21.88 -16.90
CA VAL A 88 15.29 22.69 -17.41
C VAL A 88 14.98 23.37 -18.75
N GLY A 89 13.78 23.15 -19.32
CA GLY A 89 13.36 23.68 -20.61
C GLY A 89 13.57 25.18 -20.77
N PRO A 90 13.09 26.04 -19.85
CA PRO A 90 13.25 27.49 -19.97
C PRO A 90 14.71 27.95 -20.01
N VAL A 91 15.63 27.25 -19.34
CA VAL A 91 17.06 27.57 -19.34
C VAL A 91 17.73 27.13 -20.63
N LEU A 92 17.39 25.92 -21.12
CA LEU A 92 17.90 25.44 -22.42
C LEU A 92 17.40 26.29 -23.58
N ASP A 93 16.16 26.79 -23.52
CA ASP A 93 15.63 27.72 -24.52
C ASP A 93 16.36 29.07 -24.49
N ALA A 94 16.67 29.59 -23.30
CA ALA A 94 17.47 30.82 -23.18
C ALA A 94 18.90 30.63 -23.71
N LEU A 95 19.57 29.49 -23.37
CA LEU A 95 20.87 29.15 -23.92
C LEU A 95 20.83 29.10 -25.45
N HIS A 96 19.82 28.44 -26.03
CA HIS A 96 19.67 28.35 -27.48
C HIS A 96 19.47 29.73 -28.12
N ARG A 97 18.67 30.62 -27.50
CA ARG A 97 18.49 31.99 -28.02
C ARG A 97 19.79 32.84 -27.96
N ILE A 98 20.56 32.71 -26.88
CA ILE A 98 21.85 33.37 -26.74
C ILE A 98 22.84 32.87 -27.81
N GLU A 99 22.92 31.56 -28.03
CA GLU A 99 23.72 30.96 -29.09
C GLU A 99 23.30 31.41 -30.50
N ALA A 100 22.01 31.70 -30.68
CA ALA A 100 21.46 32.28 -31.91
C ALA A 100 21.65 33.78 -32.03
N GLY A 101 22.33 34.42 -31.06
CA GLY A 101 22.67 35.86 -31.07
C GLY A 101 21.75 36.76 -30.24
N SER A 102 20.90 36.23 -29.36
CA SER A 102 20.12 37.02 -28.43
C SER A 102 21.04 37.78 -27.47
N VAL A 103 20.75 39.08 -27.29
CA VAL A 103 21.39 39.94 -26.31
C VAL A 103 20.40 40.40 -25.21
N ASP A 104 19.27 39.72 -25.13
CA ASP A 104 18.23 40.00 -24.16
C ASP A 104 18.73 39.73 -22.73
N PRO A 105 18.75 40.72 -21.82
CA PRO A 105 19.17 40.55 -20.44
C PRO A 105 18.40 39.46 -19.70
N ASP A 106 17.12 39.22 -20.03
CA ASP A 106 16.29 38.20 -19.42
C ASP A 106 16.78 36.79 -19.75
N ASP A 107 17.34 36.57 -20.94
CA ASP A 107 17.93 35.29 -21.31
C ASP A 107 19.18 35.02 -20.47
N PHE A 108 20.06 35.98 -20.34
CA PHE A 108 21.26 35.89 -19.51
C PHE A 108 20.91 35.67 -18.02
N ALA A 109 19.94 36.44 -17.51
CA ALA A 109 19.47 36.29 -16.14
C ALA A 109 18.90 34.88 -15.88
N ARG A 110 18.20 34.30 -16.87
CA ARG A 110 17.62 32.96 -16.78
C ARG A 110 18.66 31.84 -16.80
N VAL A 111 19.70 32.00 -17.60
CA VAL A 111 20.84 31.07 -17.62
C VAL A 111 21.65 31.18 -16.33
N GLY A 112 21.92 32.41 -15.87
CA GLY A 112 22.74 32.66 -14.67
C GLY A 112 24.10 31.96 -14.78
N GLU A 113 24.42 31.08 -13.84
CA GLU A 113 25.68 30.33 -13.83
C GLU A 113 25.59 28.97 -14.57
N ARG A 114 24.44 28.60 -15.16
CA ARG A 114 24.17 27.27 -15.74
C ARG A 114 24.55 27.12 -17.21
N TRP A 115 25.69 27.68 -17.62
CA TRP A 115 26.16 27.60 -19.00
C TRP A 115 26.51 26.20 -19.49
N ASP A 116 26.89 25.31 -18.58
CA ASP A 116 27.24 23.91 -18.82
C ASP A 116 26.05 22.94 -18.59
N LEU A 117 24.82 23.48 -18.50
CA LEU A 117 23.61 22.68 -18.19
C LEU A 117 23.42 21.49 -19.12
N ARG A 118 23.75 21.62 -20.41
CA ARG A 118 23.64 20.50 -21.37
C ARG A 118 24.58 19.34 -21.01
N GLU A 119 25.82 19.66 -20.63
CA GLU A 119 26.81 18.66 -20.24
C GLU A 119 26.43 18.01 -18.91
N GLN A 120 25.98 18.81 -17.95
CA GLN A 120 25.49 18.34 -16.67
C GLN A 120 24.29 17.39 -16.87
N LEU A 121 23.34 17.73 -17.73
CA LEU A 121 22.17 16.92 -18.03
C LEU A 121 22.56 15.58 -18.66
N GLN A 122 23.47 15.58 -19.63
CA GLN A 122 23.98 14.34 -20.26
C GLN A 122 24.71 13.47 -19.23
N THR A 123 25.48 14.07 -18.35
CA THR A 123 26.17 13.38 -17.27
C THR A 123 25.16 12.70 -16.31
N GLN A 124 24.12 13.42 -15.92
CA GLN A 124 23.07 12.87 -15.06
C GLN A 124 22.30 11.73 -15.77
N TRP A 125 21.99 11.86 -17.06
CA TRP A 125 21.37 10.79 -17.82
C TRP A 125 22.23 9.53 -17.87
N HIS A 126 23.53 9.70 -18.12
CA HIS A 126 24.48 8.57 -18.10
C HIS A 126 24.54 7.88 -16.74
N LEU A 127 24.61 8.65 -15.64
CA LEU A 127 24.62 8.13 -14.27
C LEU A 127 23.34 7.37 -13.92
N LEU A 128 22.20 7.81 -14.46
CA LEU A 128 20.91 7.14 -14.27
C LEU A 128 20.66 6.02 -15.31
N GLY A 129 21.60 5.82 -16.25
CA GLY A 129 21.55 4.76 -17.26
C GLY A 129 20.56 5.03 -18.39
N LEU A 130 20.22 6.30 -18.61
CA LEU A 130 19.50 6.71 -19.80
C LEU A 130 20.43 6.74 -21.02
N PRO A 131 19.93 6.46 -22.22
CA PRO A 131 20.69 6.70 -23.46
C PRO A 131 20.90 8.20 -23.65
N ALA A 132 21.76 8.57 -24.59
CA ALA A 132 21.84 9.95 -25.02
C ALA A 132 20.47 10.38 -25.59
N LEU A 133 19.78 11.27 -24.90
CA LEU A 133 18.47 11.79 -25.27
C LEU A 133 18.62 13.18 -25.87
N ASP A 134 17.81 13.50 -26.88
CA ASP A 134 17.64 14.87 -27.34
C ASP A 134 16.61 15.58 -26.43
N PRO A 135 17.01 16.64 -25.69
CA PRO A 135 16.11 17.37 -24.78
C PRO A 135 14.88 17.98 -25.48
N LEU A 136 14.94 18.18 -26.80
CA LEU A 136 13.86 18.82 -27.58
C LEU A 136 12.77 17.82 -28.00
N LEU A 137 13.04 16.51 -27.95
CA LEU A 137 12.04 15.50 -28.31
C LEU A 137 10.84 15.51 -27.35
N PRO A 138 9.65 15.12 -27.84
CA PRO A 138 8.47 14.97 -27.00
C PRO A 138 8.71 13.96 -25.87
N ALA A 139 8.37 14.33 -24.63
CA ALA A 139 8.50 13.43 -23.47
C ALA A 139 7.63 12.18 -23.58
N ALA A 140 6.57 12.22 -24.39
CA ALA A 140 5.72 11.07 -24.70
C ALA A 140 6.45 9.90 -25.40
N THR A 141 7.66 10.13 -25.95
CA THR A 141 8.50 9.07 -26.55
C THR A 141 9.21 8.20 -25.50
N LEU A 142 9.26 8.67 -24.25
CA LEU A 142 9.90 7.97 -23.15
C LEU A 142 9.01 6.85 -22.60
N SER A 143 9.64 5.75 -22.18
CA SER A 143 8.95 4.80 -21.30
C SER A 143 8.68 5.44 -19.93
N GLY A 144 7.70 4.93 -19.16
CA GLY A 144 7.39 5.44 -17.83
C GLY A 144 8.62 5.50 -16.90
N GLY A 145 9.47 4.46 -16.93
CA GLY A 145 10.72 4.44 -16.17
C GLY A 145 11.73 5.50 -16.62
N GLN A 146 11.88 5.69 -17.93
CA GLN A 146 12.75 6.76 -18.47
C GLN A 146 12.24 8.15 -18.10
N ALA A 147 10.93 8.35 -18.12
CA ALA A 147 10.33 9.63 -17.72
C ALA A 147 10.64 9.97 -16.24
N VAL A 148 10.53 9.01 -15.34
CA VAL A 148 10.91 9.19 -13.92
C VAL A 148 12.40 9.52 -13.79
N GLN A 149 13.27 8.84 -14.54
CA GLN A 149 14.71 9.09 -14.50
C GLN A 149 15.09 10.47 -15.05
N VAL A 150 14.43 10.92 -16.11
CA VAL A 150 14.60 12.28 -16.66
C VAL A 150 14.17 13.34 -15.65
N ALA A 151 13.02 13.17 -15.02
CA ALA A 151 12.54 14.08 -13.98
C ALA A 151 13.47 14.08 -12.74
N LEU A 152 14.02 12.93 -12.38
CA LEU A 152 15.00 12.81 -11.30
C LEU A 152 16.34 13.51 -11.64
N ALA A 153 16.82 13.38 -12.90
CA ALA A 153 17.99 14.13 -13.36
C ALA A 153 17.79 15.64 -13.20
N GLY A 154 16.60 16.13 -13.57
CA GLY A 154 16.23 17.53 -13.36
C GLY A 154 16.16 17.94 -11.90
N ALA A 155 15.64 17.07 -11.04
CA ALA A 155 15.61 17.30 -9.59
C ALA A 155 17.02 17.48 -9.01
N PHE A 156 17.99 16.66 -9.43
CA PHE A 156 19.40 16.80 -9.01
C PHE A 156 20.06 18.10 -9.54
N LEU A 157 19.60 18.60 -10.68
CA LEU A 157 20.10 19.85 -11.28
C LEU A 157 19.30 21.09 -10.86
N SER A 158 18.30 20.94 -10.01
CA SER A 158 17.41 22.06 -9.61
C SER A 158 18.08 23.11 -8.73
N GLY A 159 19.25 22.80 -8.13
CA GLY A 159 19.90 23.65 -7.14
C GLY A 159 19.19 23.64 -5.77
N ALA A 160 18.29 22.71 -5.54
CA ALA A 160 17.60 22.57 -4.26
C ALA A 160 18.54 22.05 -3.17
N GLU A 161 18.34 22.51 -1.93
CA GLU A 161 19.02 21.98 -0.75
C GLU A 161 18.31 20.75 -0.17
N GLY A 162 17.02 20.57 -0.51
CA GLY A 162 16.22 19.41 -0.11
C GLY A 162 15.45 18.82 -1.29
N LEU A 163 15.38 17.49 -1.34
CA LEU A 163 14.58 16.73 -2.29
C LEU A 163 13.46 15.99 -1.56
N ILE A 164 12.26 16.09 -2.11
CA ILE A 164 11.12 15.26 -1.74
C ILE A 164 10.72 14.46 -2.97
N LEU A 165 10.74 13.14 -2.86
CA LEU A 165 10.42 12.23 -3.96
C LEU A 165 9.17 11.43 -3.62
N ASP A 166 8.12 11.53 -4.44
CA ASP A 166 6.86 10.81 -4.23
C ASP A 166 6.79 9.60 -5.17
N GLU A 167 6.95 8.40 -4.59
CA GLU A 167 6.97 7.09 -5.26
C GLU A 167 7.96 7.02 -6.45
N PRO A 168 9.25 7.36 -6.26
CA PRO A 168 10.22 7.44 -7.37
C PRO A 168 10.61 6.09 -7.95
N SER A 169 10.37 4.98 -7.27
CA SER A 169 10.67 3.62 -7.74
C SER A 169 9.56 2.98 -8.57
N ASN A 170 8.38 3.61 -8.65
CA ASN A 170 7.28 3.09 -9.43
C ASN A 170 7.67 2.93 -10.90
N HIS A 171 7.29 1.80 -11.49
CA HIS A 171 7.60 1.43 -12.89
C HIS A 171 9.09 1.22 -13.21
N LEU A 172 9.99 1.25 -12.22
CA LEU A 172 11.40 0.93 -12.43
C LEU A 172 11.62 -0.58 -12.31
N ASP A 173 12.37 -1.16 -13.25
CA ASP A 173 12.91 -2.51 -13.09
C ASP A 173 14.08 -2.53 -12.09
N ALA A 174 14.56 -3.72 -11.74
CA ALA A 174 15.60 -3.89 -10.71
C ALA A 174 16.86 -3.06 -11.02
N ALA A 175 17.34 -3.06 -12.28
CA ALA A 175 18.54 -2.34 -12.66
C ALA A 175 18.39 -0.81 -12.54
N HIS A 176 17.23 -0.28 -12.93
CA HIS A 176 16.95 1.15 -12.80
C HIS A 176 16.73 1.55 -11.34
N ARG A 177 16.14 0.68 -10.51
CA ARG A 177 16.01 0.90 -9.07
C ARG A 177 17.37 0.97 -8.36
N GLU A 178 18.31 0.07 -8.69
CA GLU A 178 19.67 0.12 -8.14
C GLU A 178 20.37 1.44 -8.49
N ARG A 179 20.23 1.90 -9.73
CA ARG A 179 20.79 3.20 -10.15
C ARG A 179 20.15 4.38 -9.41
N LEU A 180 18.82 4.35 -9.20
CA LEU A 180 18.13 5.33 -8.37
C LEU A 180 18.72 5.36 -6.97
N ILE A 181 18.84 4.20 -6.31
CA ILE A 181 19.42 4.08 -4.97
C ILE A 181 20.85 4.66 -4.93
N ALA A 182 21.70 4.26 -5.90
CA ALA A 182 23.06 4.78 -6.00
C ALA A 182 23.12 6.30 -6.21
N ALA A 183 22.17 6.86 -6.96
CA ALA A 183 22.07 8.31 -7.15
C ALA A 183 21.64 9.02 -5.87
N LEU A 184 20.66 8.48 -5.14
CA LEU A 184 20.18 9.03 -3.87
C LEU A 184 21.27 8.99 -2.78
N GLN A 185 22.09 7.94 -2.75
CA GLN A 185 23.22 7.83 -1.82
C GLN A 185 24.31 8.90 -2.06
N ARG A 186 24.41 9.44 -3.27
CA ARG A 186 25.33 10.54 -3.61
C ARG A 186 24.74 11.92 -3.32
N TRP A 187 23.47 11.99 -3.00
CA TRP A 187 22.83 13.26 -2.65
C TRP A 187 23.24 13.72 -1.25
N HIS A 188 23.73 14.95 -1.12
CA HIS A 188 24.27 15.48 0.15
C HIS A 188 23.31 16.47 0.85
N GLY A 189 22.17 16.79 0.24
CA GLY A 189 21.14 17.65 0.83
C GLY A 189 20.12 16.88 1.65
N GLY A 190 19.08 17.56 2.12
CA GLY A 190 17.92 16.90 2.75
C GLY A 190 17.22 15.96 1.78
N LEU A 191 16.82 14.78 2.25
CA LEU A 191 16.14 13.79 1.42
C LEU A 191 14.94 13.20 2.15
N ILE A 192 13.76 13.35 1.56
CA ILE A 192 12.52 12.70 2.00
C ILE A 192 11.99 11.88 0.84
N VAL A 193 11.84 10.58 1.04
CA VAL A 193 11.33 9.64 0.03
C VAL A 193 10.03 9.03 0.52
N ILE A 194 8.94 9.35 -0.16
CA ILE A 194 7.66 8.66 0.03
C ILE A 194 7.71 7.41 -0.81
N SER A 195 7.66 6.25 -0.20
CA SER A 195 7.67 5.00 -0.96
C SER A 195 7.08 3.83 -0.17
N HIS A 196 6.62 2.83 -0.90
CA HIS A 196 6.25 1.51 -0.40
C HIS A 196 7.26 0.44 -0.82
N ASP A 197 8.32 0.84 -1.53
CA ASP A 197 9.42 -0.04 -1.96
C ASP A 197 10.36 -0.31 -0.78
N ARG A 198 10.30 -1.52 -0.25
CA ARG A 198 11.11 -1.97 0.90
C ARG A 198 12.59 -1.91 0.60
N THR A 199 13.00 -2.20 -0.65
CA THR A 199 14.40 -2.14 -1.07
C THR A 199 14.92 -0.72 -0.97
N LEU A 200 14.16 0.26 -1.46
CA LEU A 200 14.52 1.67 -1.36
C LEU A 200 14.52 2.16 0.09
N LEU A 201 13.51 1.77 0.89
CA LEU A 201 13.39 2.17 2.31
C LEU A 201 14.49 1.57 3.20
N ARG A 202 15.11 0.44 2.83
CA ARG A 202 16.30 -0.12 3.53
C ARG A 202 17.52 0.79 3.46
N HIS A 203 17.58 1.68 2.48
CA HIS A 203 18.68 2.66 2.33
C HIS A 203 18.41 3.98 3.06
N MET A 204 17.26 4.13 3.71
CA MET A 204 16.95 5.28 4.55
C MET A 204 17.54 5.09 5.95
N THR A 205 17.90 6.18 6.61
CA THR A 205 18.46 6.17 7.97
C THR A 205 17.39 6.38 9.03
N ARG A 206 16.19 6.76 8.59
CA ARG A 206 15.04 7.03 9.44
C ARG A 206 13.75 6.79 8.66
N ILE A 207 12.76 6.21 9.33
CA ILE A 207 11.40 6.06 8.78
C ILE A 207 10.45 6.95 9.58
N VAL A 208 9.62 7.71 8.87
CA VAL A 208 8.54 8.51 9.46
C VAL A 208 7.22 7.95 8.95
N GLU A 209 6.34 7.56 9.86
CA GLU A 209 5.01 7.06 9.52
C GLU A 209 3.97 8.16 9.71
N LEU A 210 3.21 8.43 8.66
CA LEU A 210 2.02 9.28 8.71
C LEU A 210 0.80 8.40 8.95
N SER A 211 0.10 8.67 10.05
CA SER A 211 -1.14 8.00 10.45
C SER A 211 -2.23 9.02 10.80
N PRO A 212 -3.49 8.62 10.97
CA PRO A 212 -4.53 9.49 11.51
C PRO A 212 -4.18 10.10 12.89
N GLY A 213 -3.33 9.42 13.66
CA GLY A 213 -2.81 9.91 14.96
C GLY A 213 -1.63 10.88 14.84
N GLY A 214 -1.19 11.23 13.62
CA GLY A 214 -0.09 12.16 13.38
C GLY A 214 1.15 11.51 12.79
N LEU A 215 2.29 12.19 12.93
CA LEU A 215 3.60 11.70 12.47
C LEU A 215 4.32 10.99 13.62
N ARG A 216 4.80 9.79 13.34
CA ARG A 216 5.63 9.01 14.25
C ARG A 216 6.96 8.67 13.61
N GLN A 217 8.05 8.96 14.31
CA GLN A 217 9.39 8.72 13.82
C GLN A 217 9.96 7.43 14.42
N TYR A 218 10.60 6.63 13.55
CA TYR A 218 11.32 5.41 13.88
C TYR A 218 12.77 5.59 13.45
N GLY A 219 13.70 5.33 14.34
CA GLY A 219 15.14 5.32 14.03
C GLY A 219 15.53 4.07 13.25
N GLY A 220 16.48 4.23 12.32
CA GLY A 220 16.95 3.14 11.49
C GLY A 220 16.21 2.98 10.17
N ASN A 221 16.53 1.90 9.47
CA ASN A 221 15.99 1.59 8.15
C ASN A 221 14.63 0.87 8.23
N TYR A 222 14.16 0.40 7.06
CA TYR A 222 12.90 -0.32 6.96
C TYR A 222 12.82 -1.58 7.83
N ASP A 223 13.93 -2.33 7.96
CA ASP A 223 13.90 -3.61 8.69
C ASP A 223 13.67 -3.38 10.19
N LEU A 224 14.34 -2.37 10.78
CA LEU A 224 14.10 -1.95 12.17
C LEU A 224 12.68 -1.39 12.38
N TYR A 225 12.18 -0.61 11.42
CA TYR A 225 10.79 -0.14 11.44
C TYR A 225 9.80 -1.31 11.46
N ALA A 226 10.00 -2.29 10.58
CA ALA A 226 9.12 -3.46 10.47
C ALA A 226 9.11 -4.30 11.76
N GLU A 227 10.29 -4.48 12.39
CA GLU A 227 10.42 -5.17 13.68
C GLU A 227 9.66 -4.43 14.78
N GLN A 228 9.91 -3.12 14.94
CA GLN A 228 9.21 -2.30 15.95
C GLN A 228 7.69 -2.31 15.73
N LYS A 229 7.26 -2.23 14.48
CA LYS A 229 5.82 -2.31 14.14
C LYS A 229 5.20 -3.65 14.50
N GLN A 230 5.94 -4.73 14.31
CA GLN A 230 5.49 -6.07 14.67
C GLN A 230 5.36 -6.21 16.19
N ASP A 231 6.30 -5.66 16.95
CA ASP A 231 6.25 -5.67 18.42
C ASP A 231 5.11 -4.81 18.98
N GLU A 232 4.87 -3.63 18.38
CA GLU A 232 3.70 -2.78 18.70
C GLU A 232 2.39 -3.55 18.47
N ARG A 233 2.26 -4.25 17.34
CA ARG A 233 1.08 -5.09 17.05
C ARG A 233 0.89 -6.19 18.06
N ARG A 234 1.96 -6.95 18.36
CA ARG A 234 1.91 -8.02 19.37
C ARG A 234 1.49 -7.49 20.74
N SER A 235 1.99 -6.32 21.12
CA SER A 235 1.63 -5.66 22.37
C SER A 235 0.15 -5.25 22.40
N ALA A 236 -0.34 -4.63 21.32
CA ALA A 236 -1.74 -4.22 21.21
C ALA A 236 -2.69 -5.44 21.23
N ASP A 237 -2.36 -6.52 20.52
CA ASP A 237 -3.12 -7.78 20.53
C ASP A 237 -3.16 -8.41 21.91
N ALA A 238 -2.03 -8.46 22.60
CA ALA A 238 -1.94 -8.98 23.96
C ALA A 238 -2.79 -8.16 24.94
N GLN A 239 -2.77 -6.84 24.82
CA GLN A 239 -3.60 -5.94 25.61
C GLN A 239 -5.09 -6.16 25.36
N LEU A 240 -5.50 -6.25 24.07
CA LEU A 240 -6.89 -6.53 23.71
C LEU A 240 -7.35 -7.89 24.26
N ALA A 241 -6.51 -8.93 24.14
CA ALA A 241 -6.81 -10.25 24.67
C ALA A 241 -6.97 -10.21 26.21
N LEU A 242 -6.11 -9.47 26.92
CA LEU A 242 -6.20 -9.27 28.36
C LEU A 242 -7.52 -8.57 28.75
N ARG A 243 -7.87 -7.46 28.07
CA ARG A 243 -9.12 -6.71 28.34
C ARG A 243 -10.37 -7.55 28.07
N LYS A 244 -10.36 -8.35 26.98
CA LYS A 244 -11.45 -9.30 26.68
C LYS A 244 -11.56 -10.37 27.77
N ARG A 245 -10.45 -10.86 28.32
CA ARG A 245 -10.43 -11.85 29.41
C ARG A 245 -10.96 -11.25 30.71
N GLU A 246 -10.51 -10.05 31.09
CA GLU A 246 -11.02 -9.31 32.26
C GLU A 246 -12.54 -9.12 32.15
N ARG A 247 -13.04 -8.69 30.99
CA ARG A 247 -14.49 -8.55 30.77
C ARG A 247 -15.25 -9.86 30.96
N ARG A 248 -14.75 -10.97 30.38
CA ARG A 248 -15.38 -12.29 30.54
C ARG A 248 -15.40 -12.76 31.97
N GLN A 249 -14.32 -12.61 32.72
CA GLN A 249 -14.24 -12.98 34.13
C GLN A 249 -15.27 -12.21 34.95
N GLN A 250 -15.34 -10.90 34.81
CA GLN A 250 -16.30 -10.09 35.52
C GLN A 250 -17.74 -10.40 35.14
N GLN A 251 -18.02 -10.70 33.86
CA GLN A 251 -19.36 -11.15 33.45
C GLN A 251 -19.76 -12.47 34.16
N THR A 252 -18.84 -13.40 34.30
CA THR A 252 -19.05 -14.65 35.02
C THR A 252 -19.31 -14.40 36.51
N GLU A 253 -18.45 -13.60 37.16
CA GLU A 253 -18.63 -13.24 38.58
C GLU A 253 -19.98 -12.55 38.83
N LEU A 254 -20.38 -11.64 37.94
CA LEU A 254 -21.66 -10.95 38.03
C LEU A 254 -22.85 -11.91 37.90
N ARG A 255 -22.72 -12.89 37.00
CA ARG A 255 -23.73 -13.95 36.84
C ARG A 255 -23.87 -14.79 38.10
N ASP A 256 -22.74 -15.27 38.66
CA ASP A 256 -22.70 -16.06 39.88
C ASP A 256 -23.25 -15.29 41.07
N GLN A 257 -22.95 -14.00 41.19
CA GLN A 257 -23.47 -13.13 42.24
C GLN A 257 -25.01 -12.95 42.08
N ARG A 258 -25.52 -12.77 40.86
CA ARG A 258 -26.97 -12.69 40.61
C ARG A 258 -27.68 -13.98 41.00
N GLU A 259 -27.14 -15.13 40.64
CA GLU A 259 -27.69 -16.43 40.98
C GLU A 259 -27.72 -16.62 42.53
N LYS A 260 -26.61 -16.28 43.22
CA LYS A 260 -26.56 -16.33 44.68
C LYS A 260 -27.57 -15.39 45.35
N MET A 261 -27.73 -14.16 44.81
CA MET A 261 -28.75 -13.22 45.32
C MET A 261 -30.17 -13.72 45.07
N ALA A 262 -30.46 -14.23 43.88
CA ALA A 262 -31.77 -14.80 43.56
C ALA A 262 -32.13 -15.98 44.48
N HIS A 263 -31.17 -16.86 44.75
CA HIS A 263 -31.34 -17.94 45.72
C HIS A 263 -31.59 -17.44 47.14
N ARG A 264 -30.86 -16.44 47.61
CA ARG A 264 -31.07 -15.80 48.93
C ARG A 264 -32.46 -15.16 49.03
N GLN A 265 -32.89 -14.40 48.02
CA GLN A 265 -34.21 -13.80 47.96
C GLN A 265 -35.34 -14.85 47.96
N ALA A 266 -35.18 -15.90 47.18
CA ALA A 266 -36.17 -16.99 47.14
C ALA A 266 -36.30 -17.69 48.49
N ARG A 267 -35.16 -17.91 49.20
CA ARG A 267 -35.13 -18.47 50.54
C ARG A 267 -35.77 -17.54 51.57
N ALA A 268 -35.40 -16.24 51.56
CA ALA A 268 -35.98 -15.22 52.44
C ALA A 268 -37.50 -15.08 52.24
N THR A 269 -37.97 -15.17 50.98
CA THR A 269 -39.41 -15.12 50.64
C THR A 269 -40.16 -16.38 51.16
N ARG A 270 -39.55 -17.56 51.11
CA ARG A 270 -40.10 -18.79 51.69
C ARG A 270 -40.18 -18.67 53.24
N GLU A 271 -39.09 -18.25 53.89
CA GLU A 271 -39.03 -18.07 55.34
C GLU A 271 -40.03 -16.98 55.82
N ALA A 272 -40.17 -15.87 55.08
CA ALA A 272 -41.16 -14.83 55.37
C ALA A 272 -42.63 -15.30 55.26
N ARG A 273 -42.93 -16.27 54.39
CA ARG A 273 -44.28 -16.86 54.24
C ARG A 273 -44.65 -17.79 55.42
N THR A 274 -43.66 -18.35 56.10
CA THR A 274 -43.84 -19.25 57.25
C THR A 274 -43.70 -18.56 58.60
N ALA A 275 -43.13 -17.35 58.63
CA ALA A 275 -42.94 -16.57 59.86
C ALA A 275 -44.15 -15.72 60.17
N ASN A 276 -44.70 -15.86 61.39
CA ASN A 276 -45.84 -15.10 61.91
C ASN A 276 -45.39 -13.69 62.41
N GLN A 277 -44.86 -12.81 61.50
CA GLN A 277 -44.33 -11.49 61.84
C GLN A 277 -45.28 -10.37 61.38
N ALA A 278 -45.26 -9.22 62.13
CA ALA A 278 -46.12 -8.07 61.86
C ALA A 278 -45.88 -7.46 60.46
N PRO A 279 -46.90 -7.12 59.64
CA PRO A 279 -46.77 -6.64 58.27
C PRO A 279 -45.87 -5.39 58.08
N ILE A 280 -45.78 -4.53 59.09
CA ILE A 280 -44.99 -3.28 59.06
C ILE A 280 -43.48 -3.55 59.06
N LEU A 281 -43.00 -4.57 59.76
CA LEU A 281 -41.60 -4.96 59.79
C LEU A 281 -41.14 -5.58 58.46
N LEU A 282 -42.03 -6.34 57.81
CA LEU A 282 -41.77 -6.94 56.50
C LEU A 282 -41.73 -5.86 55.38
N GLY A 283 -42.55 -4.80 55.48
CA GLY A 283 -42.50 -3.66 54.54
C GLY A 283 -41.18 -2.86 54.64
N GLY A 284 -40.68 -2.62 55.84
CA GLY A 284 -39.41 -1.91 56.06
C GLY A 284 -38.18 -2.70 55.57
N MET A 285 -38.20 -4.04 55.70
CA MET A 285 -37.15 -4.91 55.17
C MET A 285 -37.19 -4.98 53.65
N LYS A 286 -38.38 -5.01 53.03
CA LYS A 286 -38.54 -5.01 51.60
C LYS A 286 -37.99 -3.72 50.97
N ASN A 287 -38.34 -2.53 51.49
CA ASN A 287 -37.84 -1.25 51.00
C ASN A 287 -36.34 -1.12 51.10
N ARG A 288 -35.69 -1.57 52.20
CA ARG A 288 -34.21 -1.57 52.34
C ARG A 288 -33.59 -2.50 51.34
N SER A 289 -34.17 -3.70 51.08
CA SER A 289 -33.68 -4.64 50.08
C SER A 289 -33.79 -4.10 48.67
N GLU A 290 -34.86 -3.40 48.34
CA GLU A 290 -35.07 -2.77 47.00
C GLU A 290 -34.09 -1.60 46.79
N HIS A 291 -33.87 -0.74 47.81
CA HIS A 291 -32.88 0.33 47.72
C HIS A 291 -31.44 -0.20 47.60
N SER A 292 -31.07 -1.26 48.29
CA SER A 292 -29.75 -1.88 48.16
C SER A 292 -29.55 -2.57 46.81
N ALA A 293 -30.61 -3.22 46.29
CA ALA A 293 -30.60 -3.85 44.96
C ALA A 293 -30.47 -2.78 43.83
N GLY A 294 -31.17 -1.62 43.98
CA GLY A 294 -31.06 -0.53 43.01
C GLY A 294 -29.64 0.06 42.95
N ARG A 295 -29.02 0.36 44.09
CA ARG A 295 -27.63 0.86 44.15
C ARG A 295 -26.65 -0.14 43.55
N TRP A 296 -26.79 -1.41 43.85
CA TRP A 296 -25.96 -2.47 43.31
C TRP A 296 -26.10 -2.60 41.80
N GLN A 297 -27.32 -2.45 41.27
CA GLN A 297 -27.61 -2.50 39.83
C GLN A 297 -27.00 -1.31 39.07
N THR A 298 -27.04 -0.11 39.66
CA THR A 298 -26.40 1.09 39.09
C THR A 298 -24.88 0.91 39.07
N GLN A 299 -24.26 0.49 40.17
CA GLN A 299 -22.82 0.26 40.23
C GLN A 299 -22.33 -0.83 39.26
N GLN A 300 -23.14 -1.85 39.02
CA GLN A 300 -22.85 -2.89 38.02
C GLN A 300 -22.93 -2.36 36.57
N SER A 301 -23.93 -1.52 36.28
CA SER A 301 -24.07 -0.92 34.95
C SER A 301 -22.91 0.02 34.63
N GLU A 302 -22.49 0.82 35.61
CA GLU A 302 -21.31 1.69 35.47
C GLU A 302 -20.02 0.90 35.21
N ARG A 303 -19.81 -0.16 35.97
CA ARG A 303 -18.62 -1.03 35.83
C ARG A 303 -18.59 -1.78 34.50
N ARG A 304 -19.76 -2.21 34.02
CA ARG A 304 -19.88 -2.82 32.68
C ARG A 304 -19.57 -1.81 31.58
N THR A 305 -20.10 -0.59 31.67
CA THR A 305 -19.84 0.48 30.70
C THR A 305 -18.37 0.85 30.65
N GLU A 306 -17.71 0.91 31.81
CA GLU A 306 -16.26 1.17 31.88
C GLU A 306 -15.43 0.07 31.22
N LEU A 307 -15.77 -1.21 31.46
CA LEU A 307 -15.06 -2.33 30.80
C LEU A 307 -15.31 -2.38 29.31
N ASP A 308 -16.53 -2.13 28.85
CA ASP A 308 -16.84 -2.06 27.44
C ASP A 308 -16.13 -0.86 26.78
N ALA A 309 -15.90 0.24 27.50
CA ALA A 309 -15.08 1.36 27.04
C ALA A 309 -13.60 0.97 26.90
N ARG A 310 -13.02 0.32 27.92
CA ARG A 310 -11.62 -0.15 27.89
C ARG A 310 -11.37 -1.20 26.77
N VAL A 311 -12.34 -2.09 26.54
CA VAL A 311 -12.24 -3.04 25.41
C VAL A 311 -12.33 -2.31 24.06
N ARG A 312 -13.19 -1.29 23.93
CA ARG A 312 -13.29 -0.47 22.71
C ARG A 312 -12.02 0.34 22.46
N GLU A 313 -11.42 0.92 23.50
CA GLU A 313 -10.15 1.64 23.42
C GLU A 313 -9.03 0.72 22.93
N ALA A 314 -8.85 -0.44 23.59
CA ALA A 314 -7.86 -1.43 23.16
C ALA A 314 -8.15 -2.03 21.76
N ALA A 315 -9.42 -2.15 21.39
CA ALA A 315 -9.79 -2.55 20.02
C ALA A 315 -9.44 -1.48 19.00
N GLY A 316 -9.59 -0.19 19.32
CA GLY A 316 -9.20 0.92 18.46
C GLY A 316 -7.69 0.94 18.18
N GLU A 317 -6.85 0.60 19.16
CA GLU A 317 -5.41 0.45 18.96
C GLU A 317 -5.07 -0.71 18.02
N VAL A 318 -5.81 -1.83 18.10
CA VAL A 318 -5.65 -2.99 17.19
C VAL A 318 -6.26 -2.68 15.82
N GLU A 319 -7.38 -1.95 15.73
CA GLU A 319 -7.99 -1.56 14.44
C GLU A 319 -7.07 -0.66 13.60
N GLN A 320 -6.22 0.14 14.23
CA GLN A 320 -5.14 0.84 13.50
C GLN A 320 -4.11 -0.14 12.92
N ALA A 321 -4.06 -1.35 13.43
CA ALA A 321 -3.18 -2.45 13.03
C ALA A 321 -3.92 -3.59 12.31
N ILE A 322 -5.08 -3.34 11.66
CA ILE A 322 -5.88 -4.40 11.03
C ILE A 322 -4.97 -5.29 10.18
N GLU A 323 -4.71 -6.50 10.69
CA GLU A 323 -4.26 -7.60 9.85
C GLU A 323 -5.39 -7.90 8.87
N ILE A 324 -5.12 -7.66 7.61
CA ILE A 324 -6.00 -8.11 6.55
C ILE A 324 -5.83 -9.63 6.50
N ALA A 325 -6.69 -10.34 7.21
CA ALA A 325 -6.68 -11.80 7.20
C ALA A 325 -7.34 -12.29 5.91
N LEU A 326 -6.54 -12.54 4.90
CA LEU A 326 -6.97 -13.19 3.68
C LEU A 326 -6.77 -14.68 3.85
N LEU A 327 -7.85 -15.40 4.07
CA LEU A 327 -7.85 -16.86 3.97
C LEU A 327 -8.02 -17.21 2.49
N ALA A 328 -6.95 -17.66 1.83
CA ALA A 328 -7.07 -18.15 0.47
C ALA A 328 -7.93 -19.44 0.48
N PRO A 329 -8.94 -19.53 -0.40
CA PRO A 329 -9.76 -20.72 -0.45
C PRO A 329 -8.94 -21.92 -0.92
N VAL A 330 -9.21 -23.07 -0.32
CA VAL A 330 -8.61 -24.35 -0.74
C VAL A 330 -9.28 -24.76 -2.06
N ILE A 331 -8.48 -25.01 -3.08
CA ILE A 331 -8.97 -25.53 -4.36
C ILE A 331 -9.44 -26.98 -4.15
N SER A 332 -10.75 -27.18 -4.12
CA SER A 332 -11.37 -28.46 -3.77
C SER A 332 -11.28 -29.52 -4.89
N ARG A 333 -10.98 -29.13 -6.12
CA ARG A 333 -10.88 -30.05 -7.26
C ARG A 333 -9.45 -30.07 -7.80
N PRO A 334 -8.79 -31.22 -7.85
CA PRO A 334 -7.50 -31.33 -8.49
C PRO A 334 -7.64 -31.07 -10.00
N GLY A 335 -6.92 -30.05 -10.48
CA GLY A 335 -6.84 -29.73 -11.92
C GLY A 335 -5.92 -30.71 -12.67
N PRO A 336 -5.73 -30.46 -13.97
CA PRO A 336 -4.81 -31.25 -14.80
C PRO A 336 -3.39 -31.15 -14.24
N GLN A 337 -2.57 -32.19 -14.43
CA GLN A 337 -1.16 -32.19 -14.02
C GLN A 337 -0.37 -31.14 -14.81
N ARG A 338 -0.59 -31.06 -16.11
CA ARG A 338 -0.06 -30.01 -17.00
C ARG A 338 -1.11 -28.90 -17.11
N VAL A 339 -0.78 -27.74 -16.54
CA VAL A 339 -1.68 -26.58 -16.44
C VAL A 339 -1.66 -25.76 -17.74
N ALA A 340 -0.47 -25.56 -18.29
CA ALA A 340 -0.29 -24.86 -19.58
C ALA A 340 0.97 -25.35 -20.29
N GLU A 341 0.97 -25.25 -21.62
CA GLU A 341 2.10 -25.56 -22.49
C GLU A 341 2.22 -24.51 -23.60
N LEU A 342 3.40 -23.97 -23.74
CA LEU A 342 3.80 -23.07 -24.81
C LEU A 342 4.90 -23.76 -25.61
N VAL A 343 4.71 -23.90 -26.95
CA VAL A 343 5.67 -24.50 -27.86
C VAL A 343 6.03 -23.49 -28.93
N ALA A 344 7.27 -23.05 -28.94
CA ALA A 344 7.80 -22.00 -29.82
C ALA A 344 6.86 -20.79 -29.93
N ALA A 345 6.21 -20.45 -28.79
CA ALA A 345 5.19 -19.42 -28.74
C ALA A 345 5.79 -18.04 -29.01
N GLY A 346 5.38 -17.38 -30.06
CA GLY A 346 5.83 -16.04 -30.43
C GLY A 346 5.06 -14.97 -29.70
N LEU A 347 5.77 -14.15 -28.93
CA LEU A 347 5.18 -13.02 -28.18
C LEU A 347 5.01 -11.82 -29.09
N PRO A 348 3.77 -11.28 -29.25
CA PRO A 348 3.52 -10.07 -30.05
C PRO A 348 4.29 -8.86 -29.50
N TRP A 349 4.77 -8.02 -30.41
CA TRP A 349 5.48 -6.76 -30.14
C TRP A 349 6.80 -6.91 -29.36
N VAL A 350 7.20 -8.12 -29.01
CA VAL A 350 8.45 -8.38 -28.31
C VAL A 350 9.56 -8.64 -29.31
N GLN A 351 10.72 -8.05 -29.08
CA GLN A 351 11.90 -8.22 -29.92
C GLN A 351 12.78 -9.38 -29.45
N ALA A 352 13.66 -9.88 -30.32
CA ALA A 352 14.70 -10.80 -29.91
C ALA A 352 15.57 -10.19 -28.80
N PRO A 353 16.06 -10.98 -27.85
CA PRO A 353 16.00 -12.45 -27.81
C PRO A 353 14.72 -13.03 -27.19
N TRP A 354 13.81 -12.21 -26.68
CA TRP A 354 12.63 -12.64 -25.89
C TRP A 354 11.39 -12.94 -26.74
N LYS A 355 11.52 -12.90 -28.06
CA LYS A 355 10.39 -13.02 -28.98
C LYS A 355 9.68 -14.37 -28.92
N THR A 356 10.40 -15.44 -28.64
CA THR A 356 9.86 -16.81 -28.60
C THR A 356 10.14 -17.47 -27.26
N LEU A 357 9.22 -18.35 -26.81
CA LEU A 357 9.32 -19.05 -25.53
C LEU A 357 8.74 -20.46 -25.63
N ASP A 358 9.48 -21.43 -25.08
CA ASP A 358 9.01 -22.75 -24.72
C ASP A 358 8.83 -22.82 -23.19
N LEU A 359 7.63 -23.18 -22.72
CA LEU A 359 7.32 -23.22 -21.30
C LEU A 359 6.25 -24.26 -21.01
N THR A 360 6.49 -25.13 -20.02
CA THR A 360 5.48 -26.03 -19.49
C THR A 360 5.23 -25.72 -18.02
N LEU A 361 3.96 -25.46 -17.68
CA LEU A 361 3.52 -25.20 -16.32
C LEU A 361 2.85 -26.43 -15.73
N GLN A 362 3.30 -26.85 -14.55
CA GLN A 362 2.72 -27.96 -13.81
C GLN A 362 1.88 -27.46 -12.63
N ARG A 363 0.93 -28.29 -12.23
CA ARG A 363 0.07 -28.00 -11.08
C ARG A 363 0.87 -27.77 -9.81
N GLY A 364 0.52 -26.68 -9.10
CA GLY A 364 1.13 -26.33 -7.83
C GLY A 364 2.48 -25.60 -7.96
N GLN A 365 2.99 -25.39 -9.18
CA GLN A 365 4.17 -24.53 -9.37
C GLN A 365 3.87 -23.08 -9.01
N ARG A 366 4.86 -22.43 -8.42
CA ARG A 366 4.83 -21.01 -8.04
C ARG A 366 5.99 -20.34 -8.73
N ILE A 367 5.69 -19.54 -9.76
CA ILE A 367 6.69 -19.02 -10.70
C ILE A 367 6.77 -17.51 -10.58
N GLY A 368 7.95 -17.01 -10.21
CA GLY A 368 8.27 -15.58 -10.28
C GLY A 368 8.82 -15.22 -11.66
N VAL A 369 8.23 -14.25 -12.34
CA VAL A 369 8.70 -13.78 -13.65
C VAL A 369 9.47 -12.49 -13.47
N GLN A 370 10.74 -12.49 -13.87
CA GLN A 370 11.66 -11.36 -13.72
C GLN A 370 12.32 -11.01 -15.04
N GLY A 371 12.71 -9.76 -15.22
CA GLY A 371 13.39 -9.29 -16.43
C GLY A 371 13.19 -7.80 -16.67
N ARG A 372 13.92 -7.27 -17.65
CA ARG A 372 13.88 -5.84 -18.02
C ARG A 372 12.48 -5.42 -18.47
N ASN A 373 12.18 -4.13 -18.34
CA ASN A 373 10.98 -3.58 -18.94
C ASN A 373 11.00 -3.77 -20.47
N GLY A 374 9.84 -4.11 -21.05
CA GLY A 374 9.73 -4.42 -22.49
C GLY A 374 10.13 -5.85 -22.89
N SER A 375 10.59 -6.72 -21.97
CA SER A 375 10.93 -8.11 -22.29
C SER A 375 9.72 -9.01 -22.60
N GLY A 376 8.49 -8.51 -22.43
CA GLY A 376 7.28 -9.27 -22.75
C GLY A 376 6.62 -10.00 -21.58
N LYS A 377 6.96 -9.66 -20.32
CA LYS A 377 6.37 -10.28 -19.11
C LYS A 377 4.84 -10.23 -19.10
N SER A 378 4.27 -9.04 -19.25
CA SER A 378 2.81 -8.84 -19.32
C SER A 378 2.19 -9.48 -20.55
N THR A 379 2.92 -9.51 -21.68
CA THR A 379 2.48 -10.19 -22.91
C THR A 379 2.36 -11.69 -22.68
N LEU A 380 3.32 -12.31 -22.01
CA LEU A 380 3.29 -13.71 -21.62
C LEU A 380 2.06 -14.03 -20.75
N LEU A 381 1.78 -13.22 -19.72
CA LEU A 381 0.59 -13.43 -18.88
C LEU A 381 -0.70 -13.34 -19.70
N ARG A 382 -0.81 -12.40 -20.64
CA ARG A 382 -1.97 -12.26 -21.53
C ARG A 382 -2.13 -13.44 -22.51
N LEU A 383 -1.05 -14.01 -23.00
CA LEU A 383 -1.08 -15.24 -23.80
C LEU A 383 -1.64 -16.41 -22.98
N LEU A 384 -1.13 -16.61 -21.76
CA LEU A 384 -1.62 -17.65 -20.83
C LEU A 384 -3.07 -17.43 -20.42
N ALA A 385 -3.50 -16.18 -20.30
CA ALA A 385 -4.90 -15.83 -20.01
C ALA A 385 -5.85 -16.01 -21.21
N GLY A 386 -5.30 -16.28 -22.41
CA GLY A 386 -6.09 -16.41 -23.64
C GLY A 386 -6.65 -15.08 -24.16
N THR A 387 -6.23 -13.94 -23.60
CA THR A 387 -6.65 -12.60 -24.04
C THR A 387 -5.84 -12.09 -25.23
N LEU A 388 -4.76 -12.77 -25.56
CA LEU A 388 -3.87 -12.48 -26.68
C LEU A 388 -3.50 -13.77 -27.38
N ALA A 389 -3.43 -13.75 -28.73
CA ALA A 389 -2.99 -14.89 -29.53
C ALA A 389 -1.47 -14.81 -29.77
N PRO A 390 -0.75 -15.94 -29.81
CA PRO A 390 0.66 -15.96 -30.19
C PRO A 390 0.84 -15.60 -31.69
N VAL A 391 1.96 -14.97 -32.02
CA VAL A 391 2.31 -14.65 -33.45
C VAL A 391 2.78 -15.91 -34.18
N SER A 392 3.36 -16.86 -33.46
CA SER A 392 3.83 -18.15 -33.99
C SER A 392 3.75 -19.20 -32.88
N GLY A 393 3.90 -20.47 -33.25
CA GLY A 393 3.86 -21.58 -32.29
C GLY A 393 2.45 -21.86 -31.74
N HIS A 394 2.41 -22.49 -30.57
CA HIS A 394 1.16 -22.95 -29.98
C HIS A 394 1.13 -22.64 -28.48
N VAL A 395 -0.06 -22.30 -27.99
CA VAL A 395 -0.34 -22.09 -26.54
C VAL A 395 -1.57 -22.91 -26.18
N GLU A 396 -1.42 -23.84 -25.27
CA GLU A 396 -2.50 -24.64 -24.72
C GLU A 396 -2.61 -24.40 -23.21
N VAL A 397 -3.81 -24.11 -22.73
CA VAL A 397 -4.07 -23.91 -21.30
C VAL A 397 -5.22 -24.82 -20.89
N ALA A 398 -4.92 -25.84 -20.10
CA ALA A 398 -5.87 -26.88 -19.69
C ALA A 398 -6.61 -26.53 -18.39
N ALA A 399 -6.18 -25.50 -17.67
CA ALA A 399 -6.72 -25.10 -16.37
C ALA A 399 -7.62 -23.87 -16.47
N SER A 400 -8.47 -23.65 -15.45
CA SER A 400 -9.17 -22.37 -15.29
C SER A 400 -8.18 -21.28 -14.88
N VAL A 401 -8.20 -20.16 -15.60
CA VAL A 401 -7.23 -19.06 -15.44
C VAL A 401 -7.92 -17.79 -14.95
N ALA A 402 -7.27 -17.07 -14.06
CA ALA A 402 -7.58 -15.67 -13.78
C ALA A 402 -6.31 -14.83 -13.94
N LEU A 403 -6.45 -13.70 -14.63
CA LEU A 403 -5.42 -12.69 -14.79
C LEU A 403 -5.84 -11.43 -14.04
N LEU A 404 -4.99 -10.95 -13.14
CA LEU A 404 -5.09 -9.61 -12.58
C LEU A 404 -3.95 -8.78 -13.16
N ASP A 405 -4.30 -7.91 -14.09
CA ASP A 405 -3.35 -7.00 -14.73
C ASP A 405 -3.09 -5.76 -13.84
N GLN A 406 -2.01 -5.05 -14.12
CA GLN A 406 -1.59 -3.87 -13.37
C GLN A 406 -2.65 -2.77 -13.31
N SER A 407 -3.45 -2.61 -14.35
CA SER A 407 -4.47 -1.57 -14.48
C SER A 407 -5.84 -1.98 -13.95
N LEU A 408 -6.05 -3.27 -13.65
CA LEU A 408 -7.33 -3.84 -13.25
C LEU A 408 -8.47 -3.47 -14.21
N THR A 409 -8.16 -3.43 -15.52
CA THR A 409 -9.10 -3.00 -16.57
C THR A 409 -10.34 -3.88 -16.67
N MET A 410 -10.26 -5.11 -16.16
CA MET A 410 -11.38 -6.04 -16.10
C MET A 410 -12.47 -5.67 -15.08
N LEU A 411 -12.22 -4.70 -14.19
CA LEU A 411 -13.19 -4.29 -13.18
C LEU A 411 -14.15 -3.24 -13.75
N PRO A 412 -15.47 -3.49 -13.76
CA PRO A 412 -16.46 -2.49 -14.12
C PRO A 412 -16.44 -1.34 -13.11
N GLY A 413 -16.20 -0.12 -13.57
CA GLY A 413 -16.03 1.05 -12.70
C GLY A 413 -17.26 1.38 -11.84
N ASP A 414 -18.45 1.14 -12.38
CA ASP A 414 -19.74 1.46 -11.73
C ASP A 414 -20.19 0.40 -10.71
N ASP A 415 -19.57 -0.79 -10.73
CA ASP A 415 -19.89 -1.85 -9.78
C ASP A 415 -19.30 -1.57 -8.40
N SER A 416 -19.91 -2.19 -7.37
CA SER A 416 -19.32 -2.23 -6.04
C SER A 416 -18.51 -3.51 -5.81
N ALA A 417 -17.62 -3.50 -4.81
CA ALA A 417 -16.88 -4.71 -4.42
C ALA A 417 -17.83 -5.84 -4.02
N LEU A 418 -18.95 -5.52 -3.36
CA LEU A 418 -19.96 -6.51 -2.96
C LEU A 418 -20.66 -7.10 -4.18
N SER A 419 -21.10 -6.28 -5.16
CA SER A 419 -21.78 -6.78 -6.37
C SER A 419 -20.83 -7.63 -7.23
N LEU A 420 -19.54 -7.25 -7.30
CA LEU A 420 -18.51 -8.03 -7.97
C LEU A 420 -18.38 -9.43 -7.35
N LEU A 421 -18.31 -9.50 -6.02
CA LEU A 421 -18.16 -10.76 -5.30
C LEU A 421 -19.45 -11.60 -5.35
N GLN A 422 -20.64 -11.00 -5.32
CA GLN A 422 -21.92 -11.69 -5.51
C GLN A 422 -22.02 -12.38 -6.88
N ARG A 423 -21.55 -11.73 -7.95
CA ARG A 423 -21.48 -12.36 -9.27
C ARG A 423 -20.49 -13.51 -9.33
N ALA A 424 -19.35 -13.37 -8.67
CA ALA A 424 -18.33 -14.41 -8.60
C ALA A 424 -18.78 -15.63 -7.76
N HIS A 425 -19.63 -15.41 -6.75
CA HIS A 425 -20.14 -16.47 -5.87
C HIS A 425 -21.66 -16.31 -5.61
N PRO A 426 -22.52 -16.63 -6.58
CA PRO A 426 -23.98 -16.41 -6.49
C PRO A 426 -24.67 -17.19 -5.37
N LEU A 427 -24.07 -18.30 -4.91
CA LEU A 427 -24.64 -19.17 -3.86
C LEU A 427 -24.27 -18.75 -2.44
N ALA A 428 -23.32 -17.83 -2.26
CA ALA A 428 -22.94 -17.37 -0.94
C ALA A 428 -23.95 -16.35 -0.40
N SER A 429 -24.18 -16.39 0.93
CA SER A 429 -25.01 -15.37 1.57
C SER A 429 -24.32 -14.01 1.57
N GLU A 430 -25.08 -12.91 1.46
CA GLU A 430 -24.53 -11.57 1.50
C GLU A 430 -23.71 -11.32 2.78
N GLY A 431 -24.16 -11.85 3.93
CA GLY A 431 -23.44 -11.74 5.19
C GLY A 431 -22.05 -12.38 5.14
N THR A 432 -21.91 -13.54 4.47
CA THR A 432 -20.63 -14.21 4.25
C THR A 432 -19.71 -13.33 3.37
N LEU A 433 -20.24 -12.81 2.26
CA LEU A 433 -19.48 -11.99 1.32
C LEU A 433 -19.02 -10.67 1.97
N ARG A 434 -19.88 -10.01 2.75
CA ARG A 434 -19.51 -8.83 3.53
C ARG A 434 -18.41 -9.13 4.56
N THR A 435 -18.47 -10.29 5.20
CA THR A 435 -17.43 -10.72 6.14
C THR A 435 -16.09 -10.92 5.42
N GLN A 436 -16.10 -11.56 4.24
CA GLN A 436 -14.89 -11.73 3.43
C GLN A 436 -14.29 -10.38 2.99
N LEU A 437 -15.13 -9.42 2.55
CA LEU A 437 -14.67 -8.07 2.20
C LEU A 437 -14.14 -7.31 3.41
N ALA A 438 -14.78 -7.43 4.58
CA ALA A 438 -14.31 -6.81 5.81
C ALA A 438 -12.94 -7.36 6.26
N LEU A 439 -12.69 -8.67 6.09
CA LEU A 439 -11.38 -9.30 6.34
C LEU A 439 -10.28 -8.74 5.41
N LEU A 440 -10.64 -8.22 4.24
CA LEU A 440 -9.77 -7.52 3.31
C LEU A 440 -9.57 -6.03 3.63
N GLY A 441 -10.22 -5.56 4.71
CA GLY A 441 -10.23 -4.14 5.07
C GLY A 441 -11.12 -3.28 4.20
N LEU A 442 -12.08 -3.89 3.48
CA LEU A 442 -13.18 -3.21 2.81
C LEU A 442 -14.39 -3.24 3.74
N ASP A 443 -14.54 -2.20 4.53
CA ASP A 443 -15.67 -2.05 5.46
C ASP A 443 -17.04 -1.99 4.77
N ALA A 444 -18.11 -1.94 5.56
CA ALA A 444 -19.48 -1.95 5.03
C ALA A 444 -19.76 -0.79 4.06
N GLU A 445 -19.19 0.39 4.30
CA GLU A 445 -19.37 1.56 3.45
C GLU A 445 -18.55 1.43 2.15
N ARG A 446 -17.26 1.09 2.25
CA ARG A 446 -16.37 0.93 1.09
C ARG A 446 -16.79 -0.21 0.19
N SER A 447 -17.32 -1.30 0.76
CA SER A 447 -17.80 -2.46 -0.02
C SER A 447 -18.98 -2.15 -0.95
N LEU A 448 -19.70 -1.05 -0.69
CA LEU A 448 -20.85 -0.59 -1.49
C LEU A 448 -20.51 0.55 -2.45
N ARG A 449 -19.35 1.20 -2.30
CA ARG A 449 -18.95 2.29 -3.20
C ARG A 449 -18.61 1.76 -4.60
N PRO A 450 -18.84 2.57 -5.66
CA PRO A 450 -18.36 2.25 -7.00
C PRO A 450 -16.85 2.00 -7.01
N LEU A 451 -16.39 0.94 -7.70
CA LEU A 451 -14.98 0.57 -7.78
C LEU A 451 -14.11 1.70 -8.32
N ALA A 452 -14.62 2.53 -9.22
CA ALA A 452 -13.92 3.70 -9.74
C ALA A 452 -13.54 4.72 -8.65
N THR A 453 -14.29 4.78 -7.54
CA THR A 453 -14.02 5.72 -6.42
C THR A 453 -13.06 5.15 -5.37
N LEU A 454 -12.73 3.87 -5.46
CA LEU A 454 -11.80 3.22 -4.56
C LEU A 454 -10.35 3.51 -4.94
N SER A 455 -9.46 3.52 -3.96
CA SER A 455 -8.01 3.57 -4.21
C SER A 455 -7.54 2.36 -5.01
N GLY A 456 -6.37 2.45 -5.67
CA GLY A 456 -5.80 1.33 -6.44
C GLY A 456 -5.65 0.06 -5.58
N GLY A 457 -5.21 0.21 -4.33
CA GLY A 457 -5.09 -0.91 -3.39
C GLY A 457 -6.45 -1.53 -3.01
N GLU A 458 -7.49 -0.72 -2.78
CA GLU A 458 -8.84 -1.21 -2.50
C GLU A 458 -9.45 -1.92 -3.71
N ARG A 459 -9.22 -1.41 -4.92
CA ARG A 459 -9.62 -2.07 -6.16
C ARG A 459 -8.96 -3.43 -6.33
N LEU A 460 -7.64 -3.53 -6.08
CA LEU A 460 -6.93 -4.80 -6.14
C LEU A 460 -7.47 -5.80 -5.12
N LYS A 461 -7.78 -5.37 -3.89
CA LYS A 461 -8.40 -6.23 -2.87
C LYS A 461 -9.76 -6.75 -3.32
N ALA A 462 -10.60 -5.91 -3.91
CA ALA A 462 -11.90 -6.31 -4.47
C ALA A 462 -11.73 -7.31 -5.62
N ALA A 463 -10.77 -7.07 -6.53
CA ALA A 463 -10.45 -7.98 -7.62
C ALA A 463 -9.96 -9.34 -7.12
N LEU A 464 -9.03 -9.35 -6.16
CA LEU A 464 -8.53 -10.58 -5.54
C LEU A 464 -9.65 -11.34 -4.82
N ALA A 465 -10.53 -10.64 -4.09
CA ALA A 465 -11.69 -11.24 -3.46
C ALA A 465 -12.59 -11.94 -4.48
N SER A 466 -12.92 -11.27 -5.58
CA SER A 466 -13.81 -11.82 -6.62
C SER A 466 -13.23 -13.05 -7.31
N VAL A 467 -11.91 -13.11 -7.45
CA VAL A 467 -11.20 -14.24 -8.06
C VAL A 467 -11.05 -15.40 -7.09
N LEU A 468 -10.58 -15.13 -5.87
CA LEU A 468 -10.23 -16.17 -4.91
C LEU A 468 -11.43 -16.73 -4.15
N TYR A 469 -12.43 -15.89 -3.86
CA TYR A 469 -13.68 -16.32 -3.23
C TYR A 469 -14.78 -16.66 -4.24
N ALA A 470 -14.44 -16.79 -5.53
CA ALA A 470 -15.36 -17.29 -6.54
C ALA A 470 -15.88 -18.68 -6.20
N GLN A 471 -17.06 -19.04 -6.69
CA GLN A 471 -17.64 -20.39 -6.51
C GLN A 471 -16.69 -21.49 -7.00
N THR A 472 -15.93 -21.20 -8.05
CA THR A 472 -14.85 -22.06 -8.57
C THR A 472 -13.58 -21.25 -8.66
N PRO A 473 -12.72 -21.26 -7.63
CA PRO A 473 -11.45 -20.55 -7.67
C PRO A 473 -10.57 -21.00 -8.85
N PRO A 474 -9.80 -20.09 -9.46
CA PRO A 474 -8.93 -20.45 -10.58
C PRO A 474 -7.86 -21.44 -10.17
N GLN A 475 -7.48 -22.32 -11.10
CA GLN A 475 -6.38 -23.27 -10.92
C GLN A 475 -5.02 -22.66 -11.29
N LEU A 476 -5.03 -21.65 -12.17
CA LEU A 476 -3.87 -20.84 -12.52
C LEU A 476 -4.19 -19.35 -12.24
N LEU A 477 -3.46 -18.76 -11.32
CA LEU A 477 -3.55 -17.35 -11.00
C LEU A 477 -2.36 -16.62 -11.61
N LEU A 478 -2.64 -15.62 -12.43
CA LEU A 478 -1.66 -14.77 -13.11
C LEU A 478 -1.74 -13.36 -12.53
N LEU A 479 -0.62 -12.85 -12.01
CA LEU A 479 -0.55 -11.54 -11.37
C LEU A 479 0.53 -10.70 -12.05
N ASP A 480 0.15 -9.51 -12.55
CA ASP A 480 1.07 -8.56 -13.18
C ASP A 480 1.32 -7.37 -12.26
N GLU A 481 2.50 -7.33 -11.62
CA GLU A 481 2.93 -6.30 -10.66
C GLU A 481 1.88 -5.97 -9.57
N PRO A 482 1.37 -6.98 -8.84
CA PRO A 482 0.26 -6.78 -7.90
C PRO A 482 0.64 -5.96 -6.67
N GLY A 483 1.94 -5.79 -6.39
CA GLY A 483 2.44 -4.96 -5.30
C GLY A 483 2.41 -3.46 -5.59
N ASN A 484 2.34 -3.07 -6.88
CA ASN A 484 2.33 -1.67 -7.27
C ASN A 484 1.11 -0.95 -6.69
N HIS A 485 1.32 0.24 -6.15
CA HIS A 485 0.27 1.07 -5.52
C HIS A 485 -0.35 0.49 -4.23
N LEU A 486 0.18 -0.62 -3.67
CA LEU A 486 -0.21 -1.09 -2.35
C LEU A 486 0.59 -0.40 -1.27
N ASP A 487 -0.08 -0.04 -0.17
CA ASP A 487 0.63 0.34 1.06
C ASP A 487 1.24 -0.88 1.76
N LEU A 488 2.21 -0.66 2.62
CA LEU A 488 2.94 -1.74 3.30
C LEU A 488 2.03 -2.74 4.03
N PRO A 489 0.97 -2.32 4.76
CA PRO A 489 0.01 -3.26 5.35
C PRO A 489 -0.73 -4.10 4.30
N SER A 490 -1.16 -3.51 3.19
CA SER A 490 -1.85 -4.22 2.10
C SER A 490 -0.93 -5.20 1.38
N LEU A 491 0.35 -4.84 1.23
CA LEU A 491 1.37 -5.70 0.66
C LEU A 491 1.62 -6.94 1.53
N THR A 492 1.75 -6.75 2.86
CA THR A 492 1.88 -7.86 3.81
C THR A 492 0.68 -8.81 3.76
N ALA A 493 -0.53 -8.25 3.63
CA ALA A 493 -1.73 -9.05 3.50
C ALA A 493 -1.78 -9.84 2.19
N LEU A 494 -1.35 -9.23 1.08
CA LEU A 494 -1.21 -9.92 -0.21
C LEU A 494 -0.23 -11.10 -0.10
N GLU A 495 0.92 -10.91 0.54
CA GLU A 495 1.91 -11.95 0.80
C GLU A 495 1.32 -13.13 1.56
N GLN A 496 0.64 -12.87 2.66
CA GLN A 496 -0.01 -13.89 3.49
C GLN A 496 -1.07 -14.66 2.70
N MET A 497 -1.86 -13.97 1.89
CA MET A 497 -2.86 -14.63 1.05
C MET A 497 -2.21 -15.51 -0.02
N LEU A 498 -1.25 -14.96 -0.75
CA LEU A 498 -0.59 -15.70 -1.83
C LEU A 498 0.21 -16.90 -1.29
N SER A 499 0.79 -16.79 -0.09
CA SER A 499 1.46 -17.93 0.57
C SER A 499 0.53 -19.10 0.84
N GLN A 500 -0.75 -18.84 1.12
CA GLN A 500 -1.78 -19.86 1.40
C GLN A 500 -2.50 -20.38 0.14
N TYR A 501 -2.34 -19.71 -1.01
CA TYR A 501 -2.96 -20.14 -2.25
C TYR A 501 -2.37 -21.47 -2.72
N THR A 502 -3.21 -22.50 -2.93
CA THR A 502 -2.79 -23.87 -3.25
C THR A 502 -2.77 -24.20 -4.74
N GLY A 503 -3.21 -23.26 -5.60
CA GLY A 503 -3.18 -23.40 -7.05
C GLY A 503 -1.79 -23.11 -7.65
N THR A 504 -1.73 -23.17 -8.97
CA THR A 504 -0.56 -22.73 -9.74
C THR A 504 -0.54 -21.21 -9.79
N LEU A 505 0.59 -20.63 -9.48
CA LEU A 505 0.75 -19.16 -9.43
C LEU A 505 1.88 -18.73 -10.36
N MET A 506 1.60 -17.72 -11.19
CA MET A 506 2.64 -16.99 -11.92
C MET A 506 2.52 -15.51 -11.59
N ILE A 507 3.59 -14.94 -11.07
CA ILE A 507 3.63 -13.55 -10.61
C ILE A 507 4.78 -12.81 -11.28
N VAL A 508 4.46 -11.71 -11.94
CA VAL A 508 5.45 -10.71 -12.36
C VAL A 508 5.62 -9.74 -11.22
N SER A 509 6.82 -9.62 -10.69
CA SER A 509 7.13 -8.61 -9.67
C SER A 509 8.62 -8.26 -9.66
N HIS A 510 8.89 -7.01 -9.30
CA HIS A 510 10.21 -6.51 -9.02
C HIS A 510 10.51 -6.44 -7.50
N ASP A 511 9.56 -6.79 -6.65
CA ASP A 511 9.72 -6.87 -5.19
C ASP A 511 10.22 -8.26 -4.78
N SER A 512 11.51 -8.36 -4.43
CA SER A 512 12.12 -9.61 -3.98
C SER A 512 11.49 -10.16 -2.70
N ALA A 513 11.10 -9.27 -1.77
CA ALA A 513 10.48 -9.69 -0.52
C ALA A 513 9.09 -10.31 -0.74
N LEU A 514 8.30 -9.75 -1.67
CA LEU A 514 7.04 -10.38 -2.10
C LEU A 514 7.28 -11.75 -2.72
N LEU A 515 8.26 -11.87 -3.60
CA LEU A 515 8.59 -13.14 -4.26
C LEU A 515 9.07 -14.21 -3.26
N GLU A 516 9.88 -13.84 -2.27
CA GLU A 516 10.31 -14.71 -1.17
C GLU A 516 9.12 -15.14 -0.29
N ALA A 517 8.28 -14.18 0.13
CA ALA A 517 7.12 -14.46 0.99
C ALA A 517 6.10 -15.37 0.32
N VAL A 518 5.97 -15.29 -1.00
CA VAL A 518 5.09 -16.15 -1.79
C VAL A 518 5.61 -17.61 -1.83
N GLY A 519 6.88 -17.88 -1.60
CA GLY A 519 7.47 -19.21 -1.62
C GLY A 519 7.55 -19.78 -3.04
N LEU A 520 8.32 -19.14 -3.89
CA LEU A 520 8.51 -19.56 -5.27
C LEU A 520 9.12 -20.97 -5.34
N THR A 521 8.69 -21.74 -6.34
CA THR A 521 9.33 -23.02 -6.72
C THR A 521 10.26 -22.85 -7.91
N HIS A 522 9.98 -21.85 -8.76
CA HIS A 522 10.74 -21.58 -9.99
C HIS A 522 10.81 -20.08 -10.23
N ALA A 523 11.87 -19.66 -10.89
CA ALA A 523 12.03 -18.31 -11.43
C ALA A 523 12.15 -18.37 -12.96
N LEU A 524 11.34 -17.58 -13.66
CA LEU A 524 11.40 -17.40 -15.10
C LEU A 524 12.06 -16.06 -15.39
N HIS A 525 13.28 -16.11 -15.91
CA HIS A 525 14.07 -14.92 -16.21
C HIS A 525 14.07 -14.60 -17.69
N ALA A 526 13.76 -13.36 -18.05
CA ALA A 526 14.05 -12.81 -19.35
C ALA A 526 15.53 -12.36 -19.38
N ALA A 527 16.44 -13.31 -19.62
CA ALA A 527 17.89 -13.11 -19.67
C ALA A 527 18.34 -12.50 -21.03
N GLU A 528 19.61 -12.15 -21.17
CA GLU A 528 20.15 -11.55 -22.41
C GLU A 528 20.08 -12.49 -23.62
N ASP A 529 20.07 -13.79 -23.39
CA ASP A 529 20.03 -14.85 -24.38
C ASP A 529 18.60 -15.42 -24.62
N GLY A 530 17.59 -14.92 -23.91
CA GLY A 530 16.21 -15.38 -24.02
C GLY A 530 15.57 -15.72 -22.67
N TRP A 531 14.48 -16.47 -22.71
CA TRP A 531 13.76 -16.90 -21.52
C TRP A 531 14.40 -18.14 -20.89
N ARG A 532 14.58 -18.12 -19.57
CA ARG A 532 15.16 -19.24 -18.82
C ARG A 532 14.34 -19.53 -17.56
N LEU A 533 13.82 -20.75 -17.45
CA LEU A 533 13.16 -21.24 -16.24
C LEU A 533 14.17 -21.99 -15.37
N THR A 534 14.30 -21.59 -14.12
CA THR A 534 15.20 -22.20 -13.13
C THR A 534 14.43 -22.57 -11.87
N PRO A 535 14.70 -23.71 -11.20
CA PRO A 535 14.20 -23.96 -9.86
C PRO A 535 14.85 -22.99 -8.87
N VAL A 536 14.07 -22.60 -7.83
CA VAL A 536 14.53 -21.72 -6.74
C VAL A 536 14.89 -22.55 -5.52
#